data_6f9a739fecd96c09cbc205b728881d67
#
_entry.id   6f9a739fecd96c09cbc205b728881d67
#
_cell.length_a   1.000
_cell.length_b   1.000
_cell.length_c   1.000
_cell.angle_alpha   90.00
_cell.angle_beta   90.00
_cell.angle_gamma   90.00
#
_symmetry.space_group_name_H-M   'P 1'
#
loop_
_entity.id
_entity.type
_entity.pdbx_description
1 polymer ?
#
loop_
_entity_poly.entity_id
_entity_poly.type
_entity_poly.pdbx_seq_one_letter_code
_entity_poly.pdbx_strand_id
1 'polypeptide(L)'
;LFFQGLCGFIIGDPNQWRLNKQLAGGGSMMDIGIYAVNGSRYMIGEEPIYVTAQEIKTNTEKFKEGVDETIQFQLGFPSGAVASCWSTYSMNNLDRFFLNGEKGFAEMQPSTGYGPIEGRTNKSELNFPHVTHQTVQMDEMSDIILKGKKPTVPVDGAEGVRDMKII
;
A
#
# COMPACT_ATOMS: atom_id res chain seq x y z
N LEU A 1 15.06 -8.23 8.35
CA LEU A 1 14.29 -8.01 7.15
C LEU A 1 13.84 -6.56 7.10
N PHE A 2 13.93 -5.93 5.94
CA PHE A 2 13.54 -4.55 5.70
C PHE A 2 12.57 -4.48 4.53
N PHE A 3 11.47 -3.77 4.71
CA PHE A 3 10.51 -3.46 3.66
C PHE A 3 10.43 -1.95 3.43
N GLN A 4 10.35 -1.52 2.18
CA GLN A 4 10.06 -0.15 1.81
C GLN A 4 8.83 -0.12 0.90
N GLY A 5 7.84 0.68 1.28
CA GLY A 5 6.62 0.93 0.50
C GLY A 5 6.50 2.40 0.13
N LEU A 6 6.49 2.69 -1.16
CA LEU A 6 6.34 4.05 -1.68
C LEU A 6 5.08 4.12 -2.54
N CYS A 7 4.09 4.89 -2.11
CA CYS A 7 2.80 5.04 -2.79
C CYS A 7 2.49 6.52 -2.96
N GLY A 8 2.38 7.00 -4.19
CA GLY A 8 2.13 8.42 -4.40
C GLY A 8 1.81 8.80 -5.83
N PHE A 9 1.02 9.85 -5.95
CA PHE A 9 0.74 10.52 -7.22
C PHE A 9 0.45 12.00 -6.98
N ILE A 10 0.49 12.79 -8.04
CA ILE A 10 0.09 14.19 -7.95
C ILE A 10 -1.43 14.28 -8.10
N ILE A 11 -2.10 14.64 -6.99
CA ILE A 11 -3.52 14.93 -7.04
C ILE A 11 -3.77 16.30 -7.70
N GLY A 12 -4.41 16.30 -8.87
CA GLY A 12 -4.54 17.51 -9.71
C GLY A 12 -5.61 18.47 -9.22
N ASP A 13 -6.86 18.14 -9.44
CA ASP A 13 -8.01 19.00 -9.15
C ASP A 13 -8.16 19.29 -7.65
N PRO A 14 -8.08 20.56 -7.21
CA PRO A 14 -8.23 20.93 -5.80
C PRO A 14 -9.66 20.75 -5.26
N ASN A 15 -10.65 20.54 -6.11
CA ASN A 15 -12.05 20.43 -5.73
C ASN A 15 -12.55 18.98 -5.68
N GLN A 16 -11.71 18.00 -5.95
CA GLN A 16 -12.15 16.61 -5.94
C GLN A 16 -12.45 16.09 -4.53
N TRP A 17 -13.32 15.09 -4.43
CA TRP A 17 -13.85 14.55 -3.19
C TRP A 17 -12.76 14.02 -2.21
N ARG A 18 -11.63 13.54 -2.74
CA ARG A 18 -10.48 13.06 -1.92
C ARG A 18 -9.84 14.15 -1.06
N LEU A 19 -10.04 15.42 -1.41
CA LEU A 19 -9.57 16.58 -0.64
C LEU A 19 -10.63 17.11 0.33
N ASN A 20 -11.77 16.44 0.44
CA ASN A 20 -12.81 16.74 1.40
C ASN A 20 -12.82 15.68 2.50
N LYS A 21 -12.40 16.04 3.72
CA LYS A 21 -12.33 15.12 4.87
C LYS A 21 -13.62 14.36 5.13
N GLN A 22 -14.78 15.03 5.03
CA GLN A 22 -16.08 14.41 5.32
C GLN A 22 -16.45 13.32 4.31
N LEU A 23 -15.96 13.43 3.08
CA LEU A 23 -16.20 12.45 2.02
C LEU A 23 -15.14 11.36 1.97
N ALA A 24 -13.87 11.73 2.19
CA ALA A 24 -12.72 10.85 2.05
C ALA A 24 -12.27 10.20 3.37
N GLY A 25 -12.62 10.78 4.52
CA GLY A 25 -12.17 10.30 5.82
C GLY A 25 -10.76 10.74 6.20
N GLY A 26 -9.90 11.00 5.21
CA GLY A 26 -8.50 11.43 5.37
C GLY A 26 -7.92 11.85 4.03
N GLY A 27 -6.60 11.82 3.91
CA GLY A 27 -5.88 12.17 2.68
C GLY A 27 -5.16 10.97 2.06
N SER A 28 -3.88 11.16 1.73
CA SER A 28 -3.06 10.15 1.04
C SER A 28 -2.94 8.83 1.79
N MET A 29 -2.93 8.87 3.12
CA MET A 29 -2.81 7.66 3.95
C MET A 29 -4.01 6.73 3.78
N MET A 30 -5.23 7.29 3.79
CA MET A 30 -6.46 6.51 3.63
C MET A 30 -6.65 5.97 2.21
N ASP A 31 -6.23 6.71 1.19
CA ASP A 31 -6.45 6.34 -0.22
C ASP A 31 -5.39 5.37 -0.74
N ILE A 32 -4.11 5.67 -0.51
CA ILE A 32 -2.99 4.92 -1.10
C ILE A 32 -1.95 4.43 -0.08
N GLY A 33 -1.84 5.05 1.09
CA GLY A 33 -0.94 4.60 2.15
C GLY A 33 -1.29 3.20 2.66
N ILE A 34 -2.58 2.85 2.60
CA ILE A 34 -3.08 1.52 2.94
C ILE A 34 -2.41 0.41 2.12
N TYR A 35 -2.02 0.66 0.86
CA TYR A 35 -1.28 -0.32 0.06
C TYR A 35 0.07 -0.67 0.67
N ALA A 36 0.79 0.33 1.19
CA ALA A 36 2.07 0.10 1.85
C ALA A 36 1.92 -0.58 3.22
N VAL A 37 0.83 -0.29 3.96
CA VAL A 37 0.48 -0.99 5.20
C VAL A 37 0.21 -2.46 4.91
N ASN A 38 -0.72 -2.74 4.02
CA ASN A 38 -1.11 -4.11 3.65
C ASN A 38 0.07 -4.87 3.04
N GLY A 39 0.80 -4.24 2.09
CA GLY A 39 1.97 -4.83 1.45
C GLY A 39 3.07 -5.21 2.43
N SER A 40 3.35 -4.36 3.45
CA SER A 40 4.35 -4.65 4.47
C SER A 40 3.96 -5.85 5.33
N ARG A 41 2.71 -5.92 5.79
CA ARG A 41 2.17 -7.04 6.57
C ARG A 41 2.21 -8.34 5.77
N TYR A 42 1.77 -8.29 4.53
CA TYR A 42 1.76 -9.44 3.62
C TYR A 42 3.17 -9.97 3.33
N MET A 43 4.10 -9.08 2.98
CA MET A 43 5.45 -9.45 2.57
C MET A 43 6.34 -9.89 3.75
N ILE A 44 6.14 -9.31 4.93
CA ILE A 44 6.88 -9.71 6.15
C ILE A 44 6.23 -10.95 6.79
N GLY A 45 4.90 -11.12 6.62
CA GLY A 45 4.16 -12.26 7.17
C GLY A 45 3.86 -12.15 8.66
N GLU A 46 3.89 -10.94 9.21
CA GLU A 46 3.66 -10.65 10.63
C GLU A 46 2.75 -9.43 10.80
N GLU A 47 2.15 -9.28 11.98
CA GLU A 47 1.46 -8.06 12.38
C GLU A 47 2.43 -7.12 13.10
N PRO A 48 2.39 -5.81 12.82
CA PRO A 48 3.27 -4.86 13.49
C PRO A 48 2.89 -4.68 14.96
N ILE A 49 3.90 -4.45 15.79
CA ILE A 49 3.75 -4.21 17.24
C ILE A 49 3.87 -2.73 17.61
N TYR A 50 4.36 -1.90 16.70
CA TYR A 50 4.34 -0.45 16.85
C TYR A 50 4.31 0.25 15.50
N VAL A 51 3.83 1.49 15.50
CA VAL A 51 3.86 2.43 14.39
C VAL A 51 4.39 3.77 14.86
N THR A 52 5.19 4.42 14.01
CA THR A 52 5.56 5.83 14.14
C THR A 52 5.28 6.52 12.82
N ALA A 53 4.75 7.75 12.87
CA ALA A 53 4.40 8.49 11.66
C ALA A 53 4.69 9.98 11.81
N GLN A 54 4.92 10.63 10.68
CA GLN A 54 5.05 12.06 10.56
C GLN A 54 4.22 12.55 9.37
N GLU A 55 3.34 13.52 9.64
CA GLU A 55 2.67 14.26 8.57
C GLU A 55 3.60 15.36 8.04
N ILE A 56 3.70 15.48 6.73
CA ILE A 56 4.42 16.53 6.02
C ILE A 56 3.41 17.22 5.11
N LYS A 57 3.22 18.52 5.32
CA LYS A 57 2.26 19.32 4.58
C LYS A 57 2.94 20.59 4.06
N THR A 58 3.06 20.68 2.74
CA THR A 58 3.71 21.81 2.06
C THR A 58 2.71 22.78 1.44
N ASN A 59 1.51 22.31 1.11
CA ASN A 59 0.44 23.11 0.53
C ASN A 59 -0.83 23.06 1.40
N THR A 60 -0.85 23.90 2.42
CA THR A 60 -1.95 23.98 3.39
C THR A 60 -3.26 24.55 2.82
N GLU A 61 -3.21 25.26 1.69
CA GLU A 61 -4.41 25.75 1.01
C GLU A 61 -5.14 24.62 0.30
N LYS A 62 -4.40 23.69 -0.30
CA LYS A 62 -4.95 22.51 -0.97
C LYS A 62 -5.30 21.41 0.02
N PHE A 63 -4.39 21.10 0.94
CA PHE A 63 -4.55 20.06 1.95
C PHE A 63 -5.01 20.67 3.28
N LYS A 64 -6.31 20.87 3.41
CA LYS A 64 -6.93 21.47 4.59
C LYS A 64 -6.85 20.52 5.80
N GLU A 65 -7.25 21.02 6.96
CA GLU A 65 -7.25 20.23 8.19
C GLU A 65 -7.95 18.86 8.02
N GLY A 66 -7.27 17.81 8.47
CA GLY A 66 -7.75 16.43 8.40
C GLY A 66 -7.65 15.77 7.03
N VAL A 67 -6.97 16.41 6.05
CA VAL A 67 -6.56 15.80 4.78
C VAL A 67 -5.05 15.84 4.72
N ASP A 68 -4.41 14.71 4.91
CA ASP A 68 -2.97 14.57 4.85
C ASP A 68 -2.47 14.63 3.40
N GLU A 69 -1.41 15.45 3.19
CA GLU A 69 -0.69 15.54 1.92
C GLU A 69 0.28 14.38 1.76
N THR A 70 1.16 14.25 2.74
CA THR A 70 2.19 13.21 2.78
C THR A 70 2.32 12.66 4.19
N ILE A 71 2.30 11.35 4.31
CA ILE A 71 2.63 10.63 5.54
C ILE A 71 3.87 9.78 5.31
N GLN A 72 4.89 10.00 6.12
CA GLN A 72 6.02 9.09 6.27
C GLN A 72 5.79 8.27 7.53
N PHE A 73 5.87 6.95 7.42
CA PHE A 73 5.63 6.09 8.59
C PHE A 73 6.55 4.86 8.62
N GLN A 74 6.72 4.33 9.82
CA GLN A 74 7.46 3.10 10.06
C GLN A 74 6.62 2.12 10.86
N LEU A 75 6.72 0.84 10.52
CA LEU A 75 6.13 -0.26 11.26
C LEU A 75 7.26 -1.16 11.76
N GLY A 76 7.18 -1.56 13.01
CA GLY A 76 8.11 -2.55 13.57
C GLY A 76 7.39 -3.84 13.91
N PHE A 77 8.04 -4.97 13.65
CA PHE A 77 7.47 -6.31 13.73
C PHE A 77 8.16 -7.16 14.82
N PRO A 78 7.49 -8.19 15.36
CA PRO A 78 8.03 -9.04 16.43
C PRO A 78 9.39 -9.68 16.11
N SER A 79 9.64 -10.04 14.85
CA SER A 79 10.92 -10.59 14.40
C SER A 79 12.06 -9.58 14.39
N GLY A 80 11.82 -8.29 14.65
CA GLY A 80 12.75 -7.20 14.44
C GLY A 80 12.80 -6.67 13.00
N ALA A 81 11.93 -7.19 12.11
CA ALA A 81 11.74 -6.59 10.79
C ALA A 81 11.16 -5.19 10.90
N VAL A 82 11.51 -4.34 9.94
CA VAL A 82 11.04 -2.94 9.87
C VAL A 82 10.51 -2.65 8.49
N ALA A 83 9.37 -1.98 8.42
CA ALA A 83 8.89 -1.33 7.21
C ALA A 83 9.07 0.19 7.31
N SER A 84 9.55 0.83 6.23
CA SER A 84 9.64 2.28 6.09
C SER A 84 8.84 2.69 4.87
N CYS A 85 7.79 3.45 5.08
CA CYS A 85 6.76 3.69 4.08
C CYS A 85 6.45 5.17 3.90
N TRP A 86 6.00 5.51 2.68
CA TRP A 86 5.52 6.84 2.33
C TRP A 86 4.21 6.73 1.57
N SER A 87 3.30 7.63 1.89
CA SER A 87 2.12 7.91 1.07
C SER A 87 2.04 9.40 0.77
N THR A 88 1.72 9.78 -0.46
CA THR A 88 1.72 11.20 -0.82
C THR A 88 0.82 11.51 -2.01
N TYR A 89 0.18 12.67 -1.96
CA TYR A 89 -0.55 13.28 -3.07
C TYR A 89 0.24 14.36 -3.83
N SER A 90 1.54 14.49 -3.53
CA SER A 90 2.38 15.59 -4.06
C SER A 90 3.67 15.13 -4.73
N MET A 91 3.82 13.84 -4.97
CA MET A 91 4.99 13.29 -5.67
C MET A 91 4.56 12.44 -6.87
N ASN A 92 5.26 12.63 -8.00
CA ASN A 92 4.92 11.96 -9.23
C ASN A 92 5.41 10.50 -9.22
N ASN A 93 4.49 9.56 -9.51
CA ASN A 93 4.80 8.15 -9.77
C ASN A 93 5.64 7.45 -8.70
N LEU A 94 5.27 7.60 -7.43
CA LEU A 94 5.77 6.75 -6.37
C LEU A 94 4.91 5.48 -6.29
N ASP A 95 5.42 4.39 -6.88
CA ASP A 95 4.74 3.10 -6.88
C ASP A 95 5.80 2.00 -6.84
N ARG A 96 6.30 1.71 -5.61
CA ARG A 96 7.40 0.78 -5.43
C ARG A 96 7.27 0.02 -4.13
N PHE A 97 7.45 -1.30 -4.20
CA PHE A 97 7.71 -2.16 -3.05
C PHE A 97 9.11 -2.78 -3.17
N PHE A 98 9.85 -2.70 -2.08
CA PHE A 98 11.19 -3.25 -1.99
C PHE A 98 11.36 -4.01 -0.69
N LEU A 99 11.70 -5.28 -0.79
CA LEU A 99 11.99 -6.16 0.34
C LEU A 99 13.46 -6.56 0.30
N ASN A 100 14.17 -6.42 1.41
CA ASN A 100 15.58 -6.78 1.51
C ASN A 100 15.86 -7.57 2.79
N GLY A 101 16.67 -8.62 2.65
CA GLY A 101 17.09 -9.47 3.75
C GLY A 101 18.47 -10.07 3.48
N GLU A 102 18.95 -10.89 4.39
CA GLU A 102 20.28 -11.51 4.30
C GLU A 102 20.50 -12.34 3.04
N LYS A 103 19.45 -12.94 2.49
CA LYS A 103 19.54 -13.84 1.32
C LYS A 103 19.36 -13.13 -0.02
N GLY A 104 19.07 -11.83 -0.01
CA GLY A 104 18.85 -11.04 -1.22
C GLY A 104 17.69 -10.08 -1.10
N PHE A 105 17.24 -9.58 -2.24
CA PHE A 105 16.13 -8.63 -2.33
C PHE A 105 15.08 -9.06 -3.35
N ALA A 106 13.88 -8.50 -3.19
CA ALA A 106 12.82 -8.48 -4.19
C ALA A 106 12.29 -7.06 -4.32
N GLU A 107 12.02 -6.63 -5.53
CA GLU A 107 11.52 -5.30 -5.87
C GLU A 107 10.37 -5.40 -6.87
N MET A 108 9.35 -4.60 -6.70
CA MET A 108 8.30 -4.37 -7.68
C MET A 108 8.16 -2.87 -7.94
N GLN A 109 8.20 -2.47 -9.20
CA GLN A 109 8.03 -1.10 -9.64
C GLN A 109 7.60 -1.08 -11.13
N PRO A 110 6.32 -0.76 -11.45
CA PRO A 110 5.25 -0.44 -10.50
C PRO A 110 4.82 -1.63 -9.63
N SER A 111 4.31 -1.36 -8.42
CA SER A 111 3.89 -2.40 -7.47
C SER A 111 2.37 -2.51 -7.30
N THR A 112 1.62 -1.41 -7.43
CA THR A 112 0.18 -1.32 -7.15
C THR A 112 -0.64 -0.68 -8.28
N GLY A 113 0.01 -0.26 -9.36
CA GLY A 113 -0.64 0.38 -10.50
C GLY A 113 -1.57 -0.55 -11.29
N TYR A 114 -2.42 0.05 -12.13
CA TYR A 114 -3.36 -0.71 -12.98
C TYR A 114 -2.72 -1.28 -14.27
N GLY A 115 -1.47 -0.94 -14.53
CA GLY A 115 -0.70 -1.45 -15.66
C GLY A 115 0.03 -2.75 -15.35
N PRO A 116 0.95 -3.16 -16.22
CA PRO A 116 1.82 -4.29 -15.91
C PRO A 116 2.58 -4.03 -14.60
N ILE A 117 2.61 -5.03 -13.74
CA ILE A 117 3.49 -5.05 -12.57
C ILE A 117 4.82 -5.62 -13.02
N GLU A 118 5.88 -4.90 -12.75
CA GLU A 118 7.24 -5.31 -13.06
C GLU A 118 8.02 -5.52 -11.78
N GLY A 119 8.94 -6.46 -11.80
CA GLY A 119 9.72 -6.74 -10.61
C GLY A 119 11.04 -7.45 -10.92
N ARG A 120 11.90 -7.47 -9.93
CA ARG A 120 13.19 -8.16 -9.99
C ARG A 120 13.63 -8.65 -8.63
N THR A 121 14.51 -9.61 -8.64
CA THR A 121 15.27 -10.08 -7.49
C THR A 121 16.76 -9.94 -7.76
N ASN A 122 17.59 -10.23 -6.76
CA ASN A 122 19.03 -10.33 -6.98
C ASN A 122 19.43 -11.51 -7.91
N LYS A 123 18.49 -12.33 -8.37
CA LYS A 123 18.74 -13.51 -9.21
C LYS A 123 18.10 -13.42 -10.60
N SER A 124 16.98 -12.74 -10.74
CA SER A 124 16.20 -12.72 -11.97
C SER A 124 15.21 -11.57 -12.02
N GLU A 125 14.82 -11.18 -13.22
CA GLU A 125 13.61 -10.39 -13.45
C GLU A 125 12.37 -11.23 -13.14
N LEU A 126 11.31 -10.57 -12.66
CA LEU A 126 10.01 -11.15 -12.41
C LEU A 126 9.06 -10.68 -13.51
N ASN A 127 8.70 -11.61 -14.40
CA ASN A 127 7.80 -11.33 -15.51
C ASN A 127 6.40 -11.81 -15.16
N PHE A 128 5.51 -10.88 -14.85
CA PHE A 128 4.11 -11.17 -14.57
C PHE A 128 3.26 -11.02 -15.85
N PRO A 129 2.23 -11.86 -16.03
CA PRO A 129 1.28 -11.66 -17.13
C PRO A 129 0.52 -10.34 -16.94
N HIS A 130 0.30 -9.61 -18.02
CA HIS A 130 -0.58 -8.47 -17.99
C HIS A 130 -2.03 -8.93 -17.79
N VAL A 131 -2.64 -8.53 -16.69
CA VAL A 131 -4.02 -8.87 -16.33
C VAL A 131 -4.77 -7.63 -15.87
N THR A 132 -6.08 -7.62 -16.05
CA THR A 132 -6.94 -6.64 -15.40
C THR A 132 -7.19 -7.11 -13.98
N HIS A 133 -6.48 -6.54 -13.00
CA HIS A 133 -6.45 -6.98 -11.60
C HIS A 133 -7.85 -7.11 -11.00
N GLN A 134 -8.72 -6.12 -11.26
CA GLN A 134 -10.09 -6.11 -10.77
C GLN A 134 -10.92 -7.27 -11.33
N THR A 135 -10.73 -7.63 -12.60
CA THR A 135 -11.40 -8.79 -13.20
C THR A 135 -10.99 -10.08 -12.53
N VAL A 136 -9.67 -10.29 -12.37
CA VAL A 136 -9.14 -11.49 -11.68
C VAL A 136 -9.66 -11.56 -10.25
N GLN A 137 -9.65 -10.45 -9.52
CA GLN A 137 -10.15 -10.39 -8.15
C GLN A 137 -11.65 -10.76 -8.07
N MET A 138 -12.47 -10.26 -8.98
CA MET A 138 -13.90 -10.57 -9.02
C MET A 138 -14.17 -12.03 -9.38
N ASP A 139 -13.45 -12.57 -10.34
CA ASP A 139 -13.58 -13.97 -10.76
C ASP A 139 -13.15 -14.92 -9.64
N GLU A 140 -12.02 -14.67 -8.99
CA GLU A 140 -11.55 -15.47 -7.85
C GLU A 140 -12.50 -15.39 -6.66
N MET A 141 -13.01 -14.20 -6.33
CA MET A 141 -13.98 -14.05 -5.25
C MET A 141 -15.28 -14.79 -5.55
N SER A 142 -15.76 -14.74 -6.79
CA SER A 142 -16.94 -15.49 -7.25
C SER A 142 -16.72 -16.99 -7.10
N ASP A 143 -15.56 -17.50 -7.47
CA ASP A 143 -15.18 -18.90 -7.32
C ASP A 143 -15.10 -19.34 -5.86
N ILE A 144 -14.56 -18.50 -4.98
CA ILE A 144 -14.51 -18.74 -3.54
C ILE A 144 -15.92 -18.90 -2.98
N ILE A 145 -16.82 -17.99 -3.32
CA ILE A 145 -18.22 -18.02 -2.84
C ILE A 145 -18.97 -19.22 -3.39
N LEU A 146 -18.92 -19.45 -4.70
CA LEU A 146 -19.67 -20.52 -5.36
C LEU A 146 -19.18 -21.93 -4.99
N LYS A 147 -17.89 -22.09 -4.78
CA LYS A 147 -17.25 -23.38 -4.51
C LYS A 147 -16.96 -23.63 -3.03
N GLY A 148 -17.26 -22.66 -2.16
CA GLY A 148 -16.96 -22.74 -0.73
C GLY A 148 -15.47 -22.87 -0.43
N LYS A 149 -14.60 -22.34 -1.31
CA LYS A 149 -13.15 -22.41 -1.13
C LYS A 149 -12.70 -21.37 -0.11
N LYS A 150 -11.59 -21.65 0.55
CA LYS A 150 -10.88 -20.61 1.31
C LYS A 150 -10.01 -19.79 0.35
N PRO A 151 -9.94 -18.46 0.51
CA PRO A 151 -9.02 -17.64 -0.27
C PRO A 151 -7.56 -18.06 -0.01
N THR A 152 -6.73 -17.96 -1.03
CA THR A 152 -5.28 -18.24 -0.94
C THR A 152 -4.52 -17.11 -0.29
N VAL A 153 -5.09 -15.91 -0.31
CA VAL A 153 -4.58 -14.69 0.36
C VAL A 153 -5.70 -14.10 1.22
N PRO A 154 -5.37 -13.40 2.31
CA PRO A 154 -6.37 -12.72 3.12
C PRO A 154 -7.06 -11.61 2.31
N VAL A 155 -8.39 -11.71 2.15
CA VAL A 155 -9.20 -10.76 1.37
C VAL A 155 -10.54 -10.45 2.04
N ASP A 156 -10.70 -10.85 3.28
CA ASP A 156 -11.95 -10.70 4.03
C ASP A 156 -12.00 -9.38 4.82
N GLY A 157 -13.15 -9.08 5.41
CA GLY A 157 -13.33 -7.89 6.22
C GLY A 157 -12.42 -7.85 7.48
N ALA A 158 -11.98 -9.01 7.97
CA ALA A 158 -11.05 -9.07 9.09
C ALA A 158 -9.66 -8.56 8.69
N GLU A 159 -9.25 -8.78 7.44
CA GLU A 159 -8.01 -8.21 6.89
C GLU A 159 -8.08 -6.68 6.83
N GLY A 160 -9.17 -6.13 6.29
CA GLY A 160 -9.39 -4.69 6.29
C GLY A 160 -9.41 -4.07 7.69
N VAL A 161 -9.99 -4.77 8.68
CA VAL A 161 -9.95 -4.30 10.09
C VAL A 161 -8.54 -4.28 10.64
N ARG A 162 -7.67 -5.21 10.27
CA ARG A 162 -6.25 -5.18 10.68
C ARG A 162 -5.51 -3.98 10.12
N ASP A 163 -5.71 -3.66 8.84
CA ASP A 163 -5.14 -2.46 8.22
C ASP A 163 -5.64 -1.18 8.91
N MET A 164 -6.95 -1.07 9.14
CA MET A 164 -7.56 0.09 9.79
C MET A 164 -7.13 0.30 11.25
N LYS A 165 -6.61 -0.71 11.94
CA LYS A 165 -6.05 -0.55 13.29
C LYS A 165 -4.66 0.07 13.30
N ILE A 166 -3.98 0.06 12.17
CA ILE A 166 -2.64 0.62 12.00
C ILE A 166 -2.73 2.09 11.57
N ILE A 167 -3.71 2.42 10.74
CA ILE A 167 -4.01 3.78 10.28
C ILE A 167 -4.67 4.61 11.38
#